data_c7f6550cf0e5b564beccd5d59145be2f
#
_entry.id   c7f6550cf0e5b564beccd5d59145be2f
#
_cell.length_a   1.000
_cell.length_b   1.000
_cell.length_c   1.000
_cell.angle_alpha   90.00
_cell.angle_beta   90.00
_cell.angle_gamma   90.00
#
_symmetry.space_group_name_H-M   'P 1'
#
loop_
_entity.id
_entity.type
_entity.pdbx_description
1 polymer ?
#
loop_
_entity_poly.entity_id
_entity_poly.type
_entity_poly.pdbx_seq_one_letter_code
_entity_poly.pdbx_strand_id
1 'polypeptide(L)'
;MSYDSHTNNVMAVGFQCDGKWMYSGSEDGTVKIWDLRAPGCQREYESRGAVNTVVLHPNQTELISGDQNGNIRVWDLTANSCSCELVPEVDTAVRSLTVMWDGSLVVAANNHGTCYVWRLLRGNQTMTNFEPLHKLQAHNGYILKCLLSPEFCEPHRYLATASSDHTVKIWNVDGFTLEKTLIGHQRWVWDCVFSVDGAYLITASSDTTAKLWSMTSGEEIKTYQGHHKATVCCALHDGAEPSPS
;
A
#
# COMPACT_ATOMS: atom_id res chain seq x y z
N MET A 1 -22.41 5.64 -11.51
CA MET A 1 -22.22 4.27 -12.05
C MET A 1 -21.81 3.40 -10.87
N SER A 2 -22.38 2.21 -10.72
CA SER A 2 -22.00 1.24 -9.69
C SER A 2 -21.09 0.17 -10.30
N TYR A 3 -20.07 -0.24 -9.57
CA TYR A 3 -19.13 -1.31 -9.94
C TYR A 3 -19.30 -2.46 -8.94
N ASP A 4 -20.28 -3.31 -9.21
CA ASP A 4 -20.70 -4.40 -8.33
C ASP A 4 -20.52 -5.76 -9.03
N SER A 5 -19.57 -6.51 -8.54
CA SER A 5 -19.32 -7.90 -9.01
C SER A 5 -18.48 -8.67 -8.00
N HIS A 6 -17.90 -8.01 -7.00
CA HIS A 6 -17.29 -8.70 -5.88
C HIS A 6 -18.37 -9.31 -4.98
N THR A 7 -18.11 -10.53 -4.51
CA THR A 7 -19.04 -11.30 -3.65
C THR A 7 -18.69 -11.20 -2.17
N ASN A 8 -17.66 -10.48 -1.83
CA ASN A 8 -17.23 -10.21 -0.45
C ASN A 8 -16.58 -8.82 -0.35
N ASN A 9 -16.06 -8.46 0.81
CA ASN A 9 -15.47 -7.15 1.07
C ASN A 9 -14.37 -6.79 0.09
N VAL A 10 -14.43 -5.56 -0.44
CA VAL A 10 -13.37 -4.98 -1.25
C VAL A 10 -12.31 -4.42 -0.30
N MET A 11 -11.09 -4.93 -0.40
CA MET A 11 -9.98 -4.60 0.50
C MET A 11 -9.02 -3.58 -0.09
N ALA A 12 -8.94 -3.49 -1.41
CA ALA A 12 -8.03 -2.60 -2.10
C ALA A 12 -8.67 -2.06 -3.37
N VAL A 13 -8.38 -0.81 -3.69
CA VAL A 13 -8.79 -0.15 -4.92
C VAL A 13 -7.70 0.83 -5.34
N GLY A 14 -7.50 0.97 -6.63
CA GLY A 14 -6.58 1.95 -7.19
C GLY A 14 -6.90 2.26 -8.64
N PHE A 15 -6.26 3.32 -9.15
CA PHE A 15 -6.52 3.84 -10.49
C PHE A 15 -5.25 3.76 -11.34
N GLN A 16 -5.47 3.51 -12.63
CA GLN A 16 -4.44 3.70 -13.64
C GLN A 16 -4.09 5.20 -13.74
N CYS A 17 -2.84 5.53 -14.10
CA CYS A 17 -2.34 6.92 -14.06
C CYS A 17 -3.14 7.90 -14.92
N ASP A 18 -3.69 7.45 -16.06
CA ASP A 18 -4.53 8.29 -16.94
C ASP A 18 -6.01 8.31 -16.53
N GLY A 19 -6.38 7.61 -15.47
CA GLY A 19 -7.75 7.52 -14.98
C GLY A 19 -8.73 6.83 -15.94
N LYS A 20 -8.25 5.97 -16.83
CA LYS A 20 -9.10 5.24 -17.80
C LYS A 20 -9.71 3.98 -17.23
N TRP A 21 -9.02 3.34 -16.31
CA TRP A 21 -9.46 2.13 -15.64
C TRP A 21 -9.02 2.12 -14.17
N MET A 22 -9.69 1.31 -13.39
CA MET A 22 -9.33 1.05 -12.00
C MET A 22 -9.19 -0.44 -11.75
N TYR A 23 -8.56 -0.80 -10.64
CA TYR A 23 -8.43 -2.17 -10.16
C TYR A 23 -8.95 -2.30 -8.74
N SER A 24 -9.38 -3.50 -8.39
CA SER A 24 -9.83 -3.82 -7.04
C SER A 24 -9.38 -5.21 -6.63
N GLY A 25 -9.20 -5.42 -5.34
CA GLY A 25 -8.93 -6.72 -4.72
C GLY A 25 -9.92 -6.98 -3.60
N SER A 26 -10.37 -8.22 -3.45
CA SER A 26 -11.43 -8.58 -2.52
C SER A 26 -11.14 -9.85 -1.73
N GLU A 27 -11.76 -9.95 -0.57
CA GLU A 27 -11.81 -11.18 0.23
C GLU A 27 -12.50 -12.35 -0.50
N ASP A 28 -13.19 -12.10 -1.62
CA ASP A 28 -13.71 -13.15 -2.51
C ASP A 28 -12.61 -13.92 -3.27
N GLY A 29 -11.36 -13.53 -3.12
CA GLY A 29 -10.19 -14.16 -3.74
C GLY A 29 -9.89 -13.66 -5.14
N THR A 30 -10.49 -12.57 -5.59
CA THR A 30 -10.30 -12.04 -6.94
C THR A 30 -9.67 -10.68 -6.97
N VAL A 31 -8.95 -10.41 -8.07
CA VAL A 31 -8.51 -9.09 -8.51
C VAL A 31 -9.28 -8.76 -9.78
N LYS A 32 -9.89 -7.58 -9.85
CA LYS A 32 -10.73 -7.17 -10.98
C LYS A 32 -10.25 -5.86 -11.57
N ILE A 33 -10.45 -5.74 -12.88
CA ILE A 33 -10.17 -4.52 -13.65
C ILE A 33 -11.49 -3.99 -14.23
N TRP A 34 -11.67 -2.68 -14.09
CA TRP A 34 -12.89 -1.96 -14.48
C TRP A 34 -12.54 -0.81 -15.41
N ASP A 35 -13.15 -0.74 -16.59
CA ASP A 35 -13.09 0.45 -17.44
C ASP A 35 -14.07 1.50 -16.87
N LEU A 36 -13.58 2.71 -16.61
CA LEU A 36 -14.41 3.77 -16.02
C LEU A 36 -15.45 4.36 -17.01
N ARG A 37 -15.36 3.98 -18.28
CA ARG A 37 -16.27 4.40 -19.36
C ARG A 37 -17.30 3.35 -19.74
N ALA A 38 -17.15 2.13 -19.24
CA ALA A 38 -18.01 0.99 -19.58
C ALA A 38 -18.56 0.33 -18.31
N PRO A 39 -19.77 -0.23 -18.36
CA PRO A 39 -20.29 -0.99 -17.22
C PRO A 39 -19.65 -2.35 -17.09
N GLY A 40 -19.54 -2.83 -15.85
CA GLY A 40 -19.12 -4.18 -15.52
C GLY A 40 -17.61 -4.39 -15.45
N CYS A 41 -17.25 -5.56 -14.96
CA CYS A 41 -15.86 -6.00 -14.84
C CYS A 41 -15.31 -6.38 -16.22
N GLN A 42 -14.13 -5.87 -16.55
CA GLN A 42 -13.48 -6.12 -17.84
C GLN A 42 -12.54 -7.33 -17.78
N ARG A 43 -11.89 -7.54 -16.63
CA ARG A 43 -10.95 -8.64 -16.38
C ARG A 43 -11.05 -9.10 -14.94
N GLU A 44 -10.85 -10.40 -14.74
CA GLU A 44 -10.82 -11.02 -13.43
C GLU A 44 -9.65 -11.99 -13.33
N TYR A 45 -8.96 -11.94 -12.19
CA TYR A 45 -7.86 -12.85 -11.86
C TYR A 45 -8.16 -13.54 -10.53
N GLU A 46 -8.01 -14.85 -10.49
CA GLU A 46 -8.23 -15.65 -9.28
C GLU A 46 -6.93 -15.82 -8.49
N SER A 47 -6.92 -15.31 -7.26
CA SER A 47 -5.81 -15.43 -6.32
C SER A 47 -5.88 -16.72 -5.48
N ARG A 48 -7.01 -17.41 -5.45
CA ARG A 48 -7.27 -18.62 -4.63
C ARG A 48 -7.28 -18.39 -3.12
N GLY A 49 -7.06 -17.19 -2.67
CA GLY A 49 -7.13 -16.76 -1.27
C GLY A 49 -7.64 -15.33 -1.18
N ALA A 50 -8.19 -14.95 -0.03
CA ALA A 50 -8.69 -13.60 0.19
C ALA A 50 -7.60 -12.56 -0.10
N VAL A 51 -7.86 -11.65 -1.02
CA VAL A 51 -6.91 -10.59 -1.41
C VAL A 51 -7.01 -9.44 -0.43
N ASN A 52 -5.90 -9.11 0.22
CA ASN A 52 -5.81 -8.01 1.19
C ASN A 52 -5.30 -6.72 0.57
N THR A 53 -4.47 -6.81 -0.46
CA THR A 53 -3.76 -5.66 -1.03
C THR A 53 -3.47 -5.87 -2.51
N VAL A 54 -3.60 -4.81 -3.30
CA VAL A 54 -3.22 -4.77 -4.71
C VAL A 54 -2.56 -3.44 -5.00
N VAL A 55 -1.46 -3.46 -5.71
CA VAL A 55 -0.76 -2.25 -6.17
C VAL A 55 -0.45 -2.35 -7.66
N LEU A 56 -0.48 -1.21 -8.33
CA LEU A 56 -0.10 -1.10 -9.73
C LEU A 56 1.39 -0.74 -9.83
N HIS A 57 2.13 -1.53 -10.60
CA HIS A 57 3.51 -1.18 -10.92
C HIS A 57 3.54 0.11 -11.75
N PRO A 58 4.51 1.02 -11.54
CA PRO A 58 4.62 2.28 -12.30
C PRO A 58 4.70 2.11 -13.83
N ASN A 59 5.06 0.92 -14.33
CA ASN A 59 5.00 0.60 -15.77
C ASN A 59 3.58 0.53 -16.35
N GLN A 60 2.55 0.55 -15.50
CA GLN A 60 1.11 0.48 -15.84
C GLN A 60 0.67 -0.84 -16.52
N THR A 61 1.52 -1.87 -16.53
CA THR A 61 1.25 -3.15 -17.21
C THR A 61 1.20 -4.35 -16.28
N GLU A 62 1.51 -4.16 -14.99
CA GLU A 62 1.55 -5.23 -14.00
C GLU A 62 0.87 -4.80 -12.70
N LEU A 63 0.02 -5.69 -12.15
CA LEU A 63 -0.51 -5.59 -10.79
C LEU A 63 0.23 -6.56 -9.88
N ILE A 64 0.45 -6.16 -8.63
CA ILE A 64 1.02 -7.02 -7.60
C ILE A 64 -0.01 -7.16 -6.49
N SER A 65 -0.38 -8.39 -6.15
CA SER A 65 -1.37 -8.68 -5.09
C SER A 65 -0.77 -9.50 -3.96
N GLY A 66 -1.29 -9.27 -2.75
CA GLY A 66 -0.97 -10.06 -1.56
C GLY A 66 -2.23 -10.62 -0.93
N ASP A 67 -2.19 -11.88 -0.48
CA ASP A 67 -3.36 -12.56 0.04
C ASP A 67 -3.21 -13.02 1.50
N GLN A 68 -4.31 -13.52 2.04
CA GLN A 68 -4.44 -14.02 3.41
C GLN A 68 -3.57 -15.26 3.67
N ASN A 69 -3.21 -16.02 2.63
CA ASN A 69 -2.40 -17.23 2.74
C ASN A 69 -0.90 -16.95 2.65
N GLY A 70 -0.50 -15.69 2.43
CA GLY A 70 0.89 -15.27 2.33
C GLY A 70 1.46 -15.27 0.91
N ASN A 71 0.63 -15.46 -0.11
CA ASN A 71 1.07 -15.43 -1.50
C ASN A 71 1.14 -14.00 -2.02
N ILE A 72 2.22 -13.71 -2.74
CA ILE A 72 2.37 -12.51 -3.56
C ILE A 72 2.35 -12.96 -5.01
N ARG A 73 1.48 -12.34 -5.83
CA ARG A 73 1.34 -12.64 -7.25
C ARG A 73 1.52 -11.39 -8.08
N VAL A 74 2.20 -11.56 -9.21
CA VAL A 74 2.32 -10.54 -10.25
C VAL A 74 1.41 -10.93 -11.41
N TRP A 75 0.50 -10.03 -11.75
CA TRP A 75 -0.45 -10.18 -12.83
C TRP A 75 0.01 -9.33 -14.02
N ASP A 76 0.39 -10.00 -15.11
CA ASP A 76 0.73 -9.33 -16.36
C ASP A 76 -0.56 -9.00 -17.12
N LEU A 77 -0.85 -7.70 -17.24
CA LEU A 77 -2.07 -7.22 -17.89
C LEU A 77 -2.01 -7.34 -19.42
N THR A 78 -0.81 -7.44 -20.00
CA THR A 78 -0.64 -7.64 -21.43
C THR A 78 -0.87 -9.12 -21.80
N ALA A 79 -0.24 -10.03 -21.06
CA ALA A 79 -0.41 -11.47 -21.25
C ALA A 79 -1.71 -12.01 -20.62
N ASN A 80 -2.38 -11.21 -19.79
CA ASN A 80 -3.59 -11.56 -19.05
C ASN A 80 -3.43 -12.82 -18.18
N SER A 81 -2.31 -12.94 -17.51
CA SER A 81 -1.94 -14.11 -16.71
C SER A 81 -1.07 -13.76 -15.50
N CYS A 82 -0.95 -14.70 -14.56
CA CYS A 82 0.00 -14.61 -13.46
C CYS A 82 1.42 -14.91 -13.98
N SER A 83 2.33 -13.95 -13.90
CA SER A 83 3.71 -14.08 -14.37
C SER A 83 4.68 -14.53 -13.29
N CYS A 84 4.37 -14.29 -12.02
CA CYS A 84 5.21 -14.63 -10.88
C CYS A 84 4.37 -14.89 -9.64
N GLU A 85 4.77 -15.88 -8.85
CA GLU A 85 4.19 -16.18 -7.54
C GLU A 85 5.31 -16.44 -6.55
N LEU A 86 5.22 -15.82 -5.36
CA LEU A 86 6.17 -16.06 -4.29
C LEU A 86 5.47 -16.04 -2.93
N VAL A 87 6.08 -16.76 -1.97
CA VAL A 87 5.61 -16.84 -0.58
C VAL A 87 6.78 -16.47 0.31
N PRO A 88 6.86 -15.22 0.80
CA PRO A 88 7.97 -14.81 1.67
C PRO A 88 7.95 -15.51 3.02
N GLU A 89 6.76 -15.78 3.54
CA GLU A 89 6.57 -16.47 4.82
C GLU A 89 5.29 -17.31 4.77
N VAL A 90 5.42 -18.60 5.05
CA VAL A 90 4.33 -19.57 4.94
C VAL A 90 3.25 -19.28 5.99
N ASP A 91 1.97 -19.45 5.61
CA ASP A 91 0.80 -19.28 6.46
C ASP A 91 0.71 -17.92 7.19
N THR A 92 1.33 -16.90 6.61
CA THR A 92 1.36 -15.56 7.19
C THR A 92 0.80 -14.55 6.20
N ALA A 93 -0.36 -13.97 6.54
CA ALA A 93 -1.06 -13.04 5.67
C ALA A 93 -0.19 -11.86 5.28
N VAL A 94 -0.15 -11.56 3.98
CA VAL A 94 0.37 -10.30 3.45
C VAL A 94 -0.73 -9.26 3.56
N ARG A 95 -0.50 -8.24 4.38
CA ARG A 95 -1.51 -7.19 4.66
C ARG A 95 -1.40 -5.99 3.76
N SER A 96 -0.18 -5.64 3.36
CA SER A 96 0.05 -4.43 2.57
C SER A 96 1.25 -4.61 1.65
N LEU A 97 1.12 -4.08 0.46
CA LEU A 97 2.18 -3.95 -0.54
C LEU A 97 2.37 -2.50 -0.89
N THR A 98 3.59 -2.11 -1.21
CA THR A 98 3.90 -0.79 -1.76
C THR A 98 5.03 -0.90 -2.76
N VAL A 99 4.97 -0.13 -3.83
CA VAL A 99 5.99 -0.06 -4.89
C VAL A 99 6.56 1.35 -4.94
N MET A 100 7.89 1.47 -5.04
CA MET A 100 8.53 2.77 -5.22
C MET A 100 8.06 3.42 -6.53
N TRP A 101 7.90 4.72 -6.52
CA TRP A 101 7.43 5.49 -7.66
C TRP A 101 8.24 5.28 -8.95
N ASP A 102 9.53 4.95 -8.84
CA ASP A 102 10.41 4.64 -9.98
C ASP A 102 10.42 3.14 -10.36
N GLY A 103 9.64 2.31 -9.67
CA GLY A 103 9.58 0.87 -9.91
C GLY A 103 10.79 0.08 -9.40
N SER A 104 11.69 0.69 -8.65
CA SER A 104 12.94 0.05 -8.19
C SER A 104 12.77 -0.94 -7.04
N LEU A 105 11.80 -0.69 -6.17
CA LEU A 105 11.58 -1.45 -4.94
C LEU A 105 10.12 -1.85 -4.76
N VAL A 106 9.91 -3.00 -4.14
CA VAL A 106 8.62 -3.41 -3.57
C VAL A 106 8.82 -3.85 -2.12
N VAL A 107 7.87 -3.50 -1.28
CA VAL A 107 7.82 -3.90 0.13
C VAL A 107 6.52 -4.62 0.41
N ALA A 108 6.60 -5.75 1.07
CA ALA A 108 5.45 -6.49 1.58
C ALA A 108 5.50 -6.55 3.11
N ALA A 109 4.39 -6.23 3.74
CA ALA A 109 4.24 -6.25 5.19
C ALA A 109 3.21 -7.30 5.61
N ASN A 110 3.49 -8.03 6.69
CA ASN A 110 2.71 -9.17 7.11
C ASN A 110 2.18 -9.08 8.55
N ASN A 111 1.40 -10.09 8.94
CA ASN A 111 0.82 -10.21 10.28
C ASN A 111 1.81 -10.52 11.40
N HIS A 112 3.03 -10.93 11.08
CA HIS A 112 4.08 -11.17 12.07
C HIS A 112 4.93 -9.92 12.37
N GLY A 113 4.58 -8.78 11.80
CA GLY A 113 5.34 -7.54 11.99
C GLY A 113 6.60 -7.45 11.13
N THR A 114 6.71 -8.27 10.10
CA THR A 114 7.86 -8.34 9.22
C THR A 114 7.59 -7.60 7.91
N CYS A 115 8.57 -6.83 7.45
CA CYS A 115 8.62 -6.29 6.10
C CYS A 115 9.67 -7.02 5.28
N TYR A 116 9.30 -7.50 4.11
CA TYR A 116 10.20 -8.02 3.09
C TYR A 116 10.39 -6.98 2.03
N VAL A 117 11.65 -6.72 1.67
CA VAL A 117 12.03 -5.72 0.67
C VAL A 117 12.74 -6.38 -0.48
N TRP A 118 12.28 -6.14 -1.70
CA TRP A 118 12.90 -6.64 -2.93
C TRP A 118 13.25 -5.50 -3.87
N ARG A 119 14.36 -5.69 -4.59
CA ARG A 119 14.62 -4.95 -5.82
C ARG A 119 13.86 -5.59 -6.97
N LEU A 120 13.21 -4.77 -7.79
CA LEU A 120 12.54 -5.23 -8.99
C LEU A 120 13.51 -5.15 -10.16
N LEU A 121 13.88 -6.33 -10.70
CA LEU A 121 14.75 -6.44 -11.86
C LEU A 121 13.89 -6.60 -13.11
N ARG A 122 14.06 -5.69 -14.06
CA ARG A 122 13.64 -5.89 -15.43
C ARG A 122 14.80 -6.53 -16.19
N GLY A 123 14.73 -7.86 -16.42
CA GLY A 123 15.53 -8.49 -17.46
C GLY A 123 15.08 -8.04 -18.86
N ASN A 124 15.77 -8.50 -19.91
CA ASN A 124 15.41 -8.23 -21.30
C ASN A 124 14.03 -8.80 -21.73
N GLN A 125 13.29 -9.40 -20.81
CA GLN A 125 11.95 -9.92 -21.00
C GLN A 125 10.98 -9.18 -20.08
N THR A 126 9.72 -9.12 -20.48
CA THR A 126 8.59 -8.41 -19.85
C THR A 126 8.24 -8.83 -18.43
N MET A 127 9.07 -9.61 -17.74
CA MET A 127 8.78 -10.14 -16.40
C MET A 127 9.51 -9.35 -15.32
N THR A 128 8.75 -8.91 -14.31
CA THR A 128 9.29 -8.36 -13.07
C THR A 128 9.88 -9.49 -12.23
N ASN A 129 11.17 -9.42 -11.92
CA ASN A 129 11.85 -10.34 -11.02
C ASN A 129 12.09 -9.68 -9.66
N PHE A 130 11.92 -10.46 -8.59
CA PHE A 130 12.13 -10.02 -7.21
C PHE A 130 13.51 -10.46 -6.71
N GLU A 131 14.43 -9.51 -6.51
CA GLU A 131 15.70 -9.76 -5.86
C GLU A 131 15.60 -9.42 -4.37
N PRO A 132 15.77 -10.37 -3.44
CA PRO A 132 15.69 -10.09 -2.00
C PRO A 132 16.77 -9.09 -1.57
N LEU A 133 16.38 -8.04 -0.84
CA LEU A 133 17.28 -7.04 -0.28
C LEU A 133 17.30 -7.06 1.24
N HIS A 134 16.14 -6.96 1.88
CA HIS A 134 16.02 -6.84 3.33
C HIS A 134 14.82 -7.63 3.87
N LYS A 135 14.98 -8.07 5.13
CA LYS A 135 13.92 -8.57 5.98
C LYS A 135 13.96 -7.75 7.27
N LEU A 136 12.92 -6.96 7.53
CA LEU A 136 12.84 -6.09 8.68
C LEU A 136 11.85 -6.64 9.69
N GLN A 137 12.26 -6.89 10.93
CA GLN A 137 11.34 -7.10 12.04
C GLN A 137 10.89 -5.73 12.54
N ALA A 138 9.89 -5.15 11.85
CA ALA A 138 9.50 -3.76 12.04
C ALA A 138 8.69 -3.55 13.32
N HIS A 139 7.75 -4.43 13.60
CA HIS A 139 6.81 -4.32 14.73
C HIS A 139 6.62 -5.66 15.43
N ASN A 140 6.13 -5.62 16.68
CA ASN A 140 5.73 -6.82 17.43
C ASN A 140 4.26 -7.21 17.20
N GLY A 141 3.53 -6.46 16.40
CA GLY A 141 2.14 -6.69 16.03
C GLY A 141 1.96 -6.78 14.52
N TYR A 142 0.72 -6.84 14.09
CA TYR A 142 0.36 -6.79 12.68
C TYR A 142 0.83 -5.48 12.06
N ILE A 143 1.39 -5.55 10.85
CA ILE A 143 1.57 -4.36 10.04
C ILE A 143 0.35 -4.25 9.13
N LEU A 144 -0.44 -3.20 9.33
CA LEU A 144 -1.71 -3.01 8.64
C LEU A 144 -1.56 -2.19 7.36
N LYS A 145 -0.50 -1.38 7.29
CA LYS A 145 -0.15 -0.59 6.11
C LYS A 145 1.36 -0.38 6.05
N CYS A 146 1.93 -0.54 4.88
CA CYS A 146 3.25 -0.03 4.53
C CYS A 146 3.14 0.87 3.30
N LEU A 147 3.95 1.92 3.25
CA LEU A 147 3.90 2.91 2.17
C LEU A 147 5.28 3.52 1.95
N LEU A 148 5.78 3.42 0.73
CA LEU A 148 6.99 4.13 0.30
C LEU A 148 6.64 5.59 -0.02
N SER A 149 7.58 6.49 0.25
CA SER A 149 7.38 7.92 0.04
C SER A 149 7.24 8.27 -1.45
N PRO A 150 6.54 9.39 -1.78
CA PRO A 150 6.32 9.80 -3.16
C PRO A 150 7.59 10.38 -3.81
N GLU A 151 7.50 10.63 -5.12
CA GLU A 151 8.60 11.09 -5.98
C GLU A 151 9.29 12.37 -5.46
N PHE A 152 8.49 13.33 -4.99
CA PHE A 152 8.99 14.64 -4.57
C PHE A 152 9.44 14.71 -3.11
N CYS A 153 9.55 13.57 -2.43
CA CYS A 153 10.09 13.50 -1.08
C CYS A 153 11.63 13.64 -1.11
N GLU A 154 12.13 14.76 -0.62
CA GLU A 154 13.56 15.06 -0.57
C GLU A 154 13.98 15.50 0.84
N PRO A 155 15.26 15.34 1.21
CA PRO A 155 16.38 14.77 0.45
C PRO A 155 16.43 13.23 0.47
N HIS A 156 15.62 12.58 1.29
CA HIS A 156 15.64 11.13 1.51
C HIS A 156 14.31 10.49 1.14
N ARG A 157 14.38 9.20 0.77
CA ARG A 157 13.20 8.37 0.58
C ARG A 157 12.92 7.58 1.85
N TYR A 158 11.64 7.41 2.17
CA TYR A 158 11.18 6.76 3.38
C TYR A 158 10.19 5.64 3.13
N LEU A 159 10.16 4.69 4.06
CA LEU A 159 9.10 3.70 4.21
C LEU A 159 8.37 3.98 5.53
N ALA A 160 7.06 4.13 5.48
CA ALA A 160 6.21 4.19 6.65
C ALA A 160 5.55 2.84 6.90
N THR A 161 5.53 2.37 8.15
CA THR A 161 4.86 1.15 8.56
C THR A 161 3.92 1.44 9.72
N ALA A 162 2.61 1.18 9.52
CA ALA A 162 1.56 1.39 10.52
C ALA A 162 1.11 0.04 11.11
N SER A 163 0.99 -0.03 12.42
CA SER A 163 0.85 -1.31 13.12
C SER A 163 -0.30 -1.34 14.14
N SER A 164 -0.72 -2.55 14.45
CA SER A 164 -1.59 -2.85 15.59
C SER A 164 -0.93 -2.58 16.94
N ASP A 165 0.37 -2.33 17.00
CA ASP A 165 1.08 -1.91 18.21
C ASP A 165 0.89 -0.42 18.56
N HIS A 166 0.01 0.27 17.86
CA HIS A 166 -0.36 1.69 18.02
C HIS A 166 0.64 2.69 17.44
N THR A 167 1.73 2.22 16.83
CA THR A 167 2.77 3.09 16.30
C THR A 167 2.84 3.09 14.79
N VAL A 168 3.45 4.13 14.25
CA VAL A 168 3.96 4.20 12.89
C VAL A 168 5.47 4.37 12.95
N LYS A 169 6.20 3.58 12.22
CA LYS A 169 7.66 3.69 12.11
C LYS A 169 8.07 4.21 10.76
N ILE A 170 9.07 5.06 10.75
CA ILE A 170 9.64 5.68 9.56
C ILE A 170 11.07 5.15 9.37
N TRP A 171 11.27 4.51 8.23
CA TRP A 171 12.53 3.88 7.85
C TRP A 171 13.17 4.65 6.72
N ASN A 172 14.48 4.90 6.82
CA ASN A 172 15.25 5.45 5.70
C ASN A 172 15.50 4.34 4.68
N VAL A 173 15.13 4.56 3.43
CA VAL A 173 15.27 3.58 2.35
C VAL A 173 16.74 3.33 1.98
N ASP A 174 17.63 4.30 2.25
CA ASP A 174 19.08 4.15 2.05
C ASP A 174 19.72 3.28 3.13
N GLY A 175 19.40 2.01 3.16
CA GLY A 175 19.91 1.02 4.13
C GLY A 175 18.85 0.48 5.08
N PHE A 176 17.61 0.94 4.99
CA PHE A 176 16.47 0.48 5.79
C PHE A 176 16.72 0.56 7.29
N THR A 177 17.25 1.69 7.74
CA THR A 177 17.45 2.03 9.14
C THR A 177 16.24 2.75 9.72
N LEU A 178 15.86 2.42 10.96
CA LEU A 178 14.78 3.10 11.65
C LEU A 178 15.20 4.53 12.02
N GLU A 179 14.46 5.53 11.54
CA GLU A 179 14.70 6.93 11.87
C GLU A 179 13.78 7.48 12.95
N LYS A 180 12.49 7.14 12.88
CA LYS A 180 11.48 7.69 13.80
C LYS A 180 10.43 6.66 14.14
N THR A 181 9.90 6.78 15.36
CA THR A 181 8.69 6.10 15.79
C THR A 181 7.67 7.16 16.17
N LEU A 182 6.53 7.18 15.47
CA LEU A 182 5.44 8.12 15.73
C LEU A 182 4.51 7.51 16.78
N ILE A 183 4.48 8.12 17.97
CA ILE A 183 3.74 7.64 19.14
C ILE A 183 2.65 8.66 19.46
N GLY A 184 1.42 8.22 19.61
CA GLY A 184 0.29 9.10 19.94
C GLY A 184 -1.08 8.46 19.75
N HIS A 185 -1.20 7.50 18.83
CA HIS A 185 -2.42 6.71 18.70
C HIS A 185 -2.60 5.75 19.87
N GLN A 186 -3.86 5.57 20.30
CA GLN A 186 -4.22 4.76 21.46
C GLN A 186 -4.66 3.34 21.09
N ARG A 187 -4.80 3.07 19.78
CA ARG A 187 -5.23 1.78 19.24
C ARG A 187 -4.53 1.52 17.90
N TRP A 188 -4.92 0.45 17.22
CA TRP A 188 -4.38 0.02 15.92
C TRP A 188 -4.38 1.16 14.91
N VAL A 189 -3.28 1.33 14.22
CA VAL A 189 -3.15 2.26 13.10
C VAL A 189 -3.37 1.50 11.80
N TRP A 190 -4.45 1.84 11.09
CA TRP A 190 -4.93 1.10 9.92
C TRP A 190 -4.37 1.60 8.61
N ASP A 191 -4.05 2.88 8.53
CA ASP A 191 -3.64 3.49 7.27
C ASP A 191 -2.72 4.68 7.51
N CYS A 192 -1.93 5.00 6.50
CA CYS A 192 -1.13 6.21 6.45
C CYS A 192 -0.98 6.69 5.00
N VAL A 193 -0.82 7.99 4.83
CA VAL A 193 -0.59 8.62 3.53
C VAL A 193 0.38 9.79 3.67
N PHE A 194 1.34 9.89 2.75
CA PHE A 194 2.27 11.04 2.68
C PHE A 194 1.62 12.21 1.93
N SER A 195 2.02 13.43 2.29
CA SER A 195 1.87 14.58 1.40
C SER A 195 2.75 14.41 0.14
N VAL A 196 2.44 15.11 -0.93
CA VAL A 196 3.14 14.97 -2.23
C VAL A 196 4.64 15.24 -2.11
N ASP A 197 5.02 16.20 -1.28
CA ASP A 197 6.42 16.55 -1.00
C ASP A 197 7.07 15.67 0.09
N GLY A 198 6.32 14.76 0.70
CA GLY A 198 6.79 13.92 1.79
C GLY A 198 7.06 14.63 3.11
N ALA A 199 6.69 15.90 3.24
CA ALA A 199 6.93 16.68 4.46
C ALA A 199 6.03 16.30 5.62
N TYR A 200 4.86 15.72 5.31
CA TYR A 200 3.82 15.33 6.27
C TYR A 200 3.34 13.92 6.04
N LEU A 201 2.83 13.31 7.11
CA LEU A 201 2.13 12.02 7.08
C LEU A 201 0.79 12.17 7.80
N ILE A 202 -0.27 11.61 7.21
CA ILE A 202 -1.57 11.45 7.87
C ILE A 202 -1.75 9.98 8.21
N THR A 203 -2.25 9.71 9.41
CA THR A 203 -2.54 8.35 9.90
C THR A 203 -3.99 8.23 10.35
N ALA A 204 -4.57 7.04 10.19
CA ALA A 204 -5.92 6.71 10.60
C ALA A 204 -5.92 5.53 11.57
N SER A 205 -6.72 5.61 12.64
CA SER A 205 -6.67 4.63 13.74
C SER A 205 -8.04 4.17 14.24
N SER A 206 -8.05 2.99 14.84
CA SER A 206 -9.18 2.47 15.64
C SER A 206 -9.52 3.33 16.86
N ASP A 207 -8.65 4.25 17.26
CA ASP A 207 -8.93 5.23 18.31
C ASP A 207 -9.91 6.32 17.88
N THR A 208 -10.51 6.19 16.69
CA THR A 208 -11.49 7.11 16.09
C THR A 208 -10.90 8.40 15.54
N THR A 209 -9.59 8.53 15.50
CA THR A 209 -8.90 9.75 15.06
C THR A 209 -8.11 9.55 13.79
N ALA A 210 -7.86 10.66 13.10
CA ALA A 210 -6.77 10.82 12.15
C ALA A 210 -5.78 11.86 12.69
N LYS A 211 -4.50 11.64 12.48
CA LYS A 211 -3.43 12.52 12.96
C LYS A 211 -2.54 12.98 11.84
N LEU A 212 -2.12 14.24 11.91
CA LEU A 212 -1.14 14.85 11.02
C LEU A 212 0.20 14.94 11.74
N TRP A 213 1.25 14.43 11.11
CA TRP A 213 2.61 14.36 11.65
C TRP A 213 3.58 15.14 10.77
N SER A 214 4.53 15.84 11.39
CA SER A 214 5.69 16.39 10.70
C SER A 214 6.72 15.29 10.45
N MET A 215 7.13 15.08 9.21
CA MET A 215 8.20 14.13 8.90
C MET A 215 9.58 14.61 9.37
N THR A 216 9.78 15.91 9.47
CA THR A 216 11.04 16.50 9.94
C THR A 216 11.24 16.28 11.44
N SER A 217 10.25 16.64 12.27
CA SER A 217 10.35 16.52 13.73
C SER A 217 9.87 15.18 14.27
N GLY A 218 8.97 14.50 13.57
CA GLY A 218 8.27 13.31 14.07
C GLY A 218 7.17 13.64 15.08
N GLU A 219 6.81 14.91 15.23
CA GLU A 219 5.79 15.37 16.17
C GLU A 219 4.41 15.41 15.54
N GLU A 220 3.40 15.14 16.37
CA GLU A 220 2.02 15.34 16.00
C GLU A 220 1.72 16.83 15.89
N ILE A 221 1.20 17.26 14.73
CA ILE A 221 0.81 18.63 14.47
C ILE A 221 -0.67 18.83 14.82
N LYS A 222 -1.52 17.88 14.46
CA LYS A 222 -2.96 17.99 14.60
C LYS A 222 -3.62 16.63 14.73
N THR A 223 -4.67 16.58 15.57
CA THR A 223 -5.59 15.44 15.66
C THR A 223 -6.96 15.85 15.12
N TYR A 224 -7.47 15.05 14.19
CA TYR A 224 -8.81 15.19 13.63
C TYR A 224 -9.76 14.22 14.34
N GLN A 225 -10.79 14.75 14.98
CA GLN A 225 -11.82 14.01 15.71
C GLN A 225 -13.18 14.23 15.05
N GLY A 226 -14.13 13.36 15.36
CA GLY A 226 -15.50 13.47 14.85
C GLY A 226 -16.13 12.14 14.48
N HIS A 227 -15.34 11.12 14.30
CA HIS A 227 -15.85 9.76 14.11
C HIS A 227 -16.17 9.10 15.46
N HIS A 228 -17.25 8.31 15.48
CA HIS A 228 -17.66 7.52 16.65
C HIS A 228 -17.20 6.06 16.60
N LYS A 229 -16.62 5.65 15.48
CA LYS A 229 -16.06 4.31 15.25
C LYS A 229 -14.64 4.44 14.70
N ALA A 230 -13.96 3.29 14.56
CA ALA A 230 -12.61 3.22 14.02
C ALA A 230 -12.47 3.92 12.67
N THR A 231 -11.41 4.69 12.51
CA THR A 231 -10.99 5.27 11.23
C THR A 231 -10.03 4.28 10.57
N VAL A 232 -10.45 3.67 9.46
CA VAL A 232 -9.76 2.54 8.84
C VAL A 232 -9.02 2.89 7.54
N CYS A 233 -9.26 4.08 6.99
CA CYS A 233 -8.54 4.57 5.82
C CYS A 233 -8.49 6.09 5.82
N CYS A 234 -7.50 6.63 5.12
CA CYS A 234 -7.36 8.06 4.87
C CYS A 234 -6.86 8.31 3.45
N ALA A 235 -7.15 9.49 2.94
CA ALA A 235 -6.64 9.97 1.68
C ALA A 235 -6.35 11.46 1.80
N LEU A 236 -5.34 11.94 1.11
CA LEU A 236 -4.92 13.32 1.10
C LEU A 236 -4.92 13.85 -0.33
N HIS A 237 -5.54 15.01 -0.52
CA HIS A 237 -5.43 15.80 -1.72
C HIS A 237 -4.74 17.11 -1.38
N ASP A 238 -3.54 17.31 -1.86
CA ASP A 238 -2.71 18.50 -1.63
C ASP A 238 -2.39 19.25 -2.94
N GLY A 239 -3.29 19.16 -3.91
CA GLY A 239 -3.25 20.00 -5.11
C GLY A 239 -3.48 21.48 -4.77
N ALA A 240 -2.75 22.37 -5.41
CA ALA A 240 -2.98 23.80 -5.28
C ALA A 240 -4.45 24.12 -5.67
N GLU A 241 -5.18 24.78 -4.79
CA GLU A 241 -6.47 25.38 -5.21
C GLU A 241 -6.19 26.35 -6.36
N PRO A 242 -7.01 26.33 -7.42
CA PRO A 242 -6.90 27.38 -8.42
C PRO A 242 -7.13 28.71 -7.72
N SER A 243 -6.18 29.62 -7.83
CA SER A 243 -6.31 30.97 -7.30
C SER A 243 -7.64 31.56 -7.81
N PRO A 244 -8.49 32.12 -6.96
CA PRO A 244 -9.71 32.76 -7.41
C PRO A 244 -9.35 33.88 -8.38
N SER A 245 -9.84 33.75 -9.59
CA SER A 245 -9.73 34.76 -10.66
C SER A 245 -10.57 35.99 -10.36
#